data_f3f95348a7b5fa9dad6910d5234dd8b2
#
_entry.id   f3f95348a7b5fa9dad6910d5234dd8b2
#
_cell.length_a   1.000
_cell.length_b   1.000
_cell.length_c   1.000
_cell.angle_alpha   90.00
_cell.angle_beta   90.00
_cell.angle_gamma   90.00
#
_symmetry.space_group_name_H-M   'P 1'
#
loop_
_entity.id
_entity.type
_entity.pdbx_description
1 polymer ?
#
loop_
_entity_poly.entity_id
_entity_poly.type
_entity_poly.pdbx_seq_one_letter_code
_entity_poly.pdbx_strand_id
1 'polypeptide(L)'
;MFFAPQSIINFINISVEVQTVRDKLSVLKEYFGHDSFREGQDRITDSLLGGRDVLGIMPTGAGKSICYQVPALMFDGITIVVSPLISLMKDQVSALVQSGVAAAYINSSLTHAQYLKVLQNTESGKYKIIYVAPERLCAPAFLGICRNLNISMVAVDEAHCVSQWGQDFRPSYLKIPDFIDALNSRPVVGAFTATATGAVRDDIKTLLRLVSPLVVTTGFDRPNLFFSVMQPKNKSIELMKLIKERKNESGIVYCSTRKAVEEVCELLQKNGFAATRYHAGLDENERRRNQDDFVYDRATIMVATNAFGMGIDKSNVSFVIHYNMPKNMESYYQEAGRAGRDGRNADCILLYSAKDVRTNQFLINNSEPNPDLTEDEQEEVRRRDRERLKQMTFYCTTHKCLRKFILEYFGDKGPERCEKCSNCLSNHENTDITVDAQKIMSCVARTGQRYGKKVICDVLRGSKNERLISAGLSRQSTYGIMADCPEKRLRDIIDHLCENGYMTAQGDEYPILKLAPKSRGVLTGQETLRMMLEIPQKKKAAAAKDAPLPPADEKLLAALKDLRKSLAMRQSIPAYVVFTDATLIDMCRLKPKTQEEFIEVSGVGQAKSQRYGEFFLAVIAEFSE
;
A
#
# COMPACT_ATOMS: atom_id res chain seq x y z
N MET A 1 27.02 34.43 83.43
CA MET A 1 27.28 33.04 83.05
C MET A 1 25.98 32.39 82.65
N PHE A 2 25.68 32.35 81.36
CA PHE A 2 24.65 31.49 80.82
C PHE A 2 25.06 31.11 79.46
N PHE A 3 25.33 29.81 79.26
CA PHE A 3 25.63 29.18 78.01
C PHE A 3 24.34 28.97 77.21
N ALA A 4 24.32 29.37 75.96
CA ALA A 4 23.29 28.98 74.97
C ALA A 4 23.84 27.83 74.11
N PRO A 5 23.01 26.79 73.78
CA PRO A 5 23.46 25.67 72.94
C PRO A 5 23.29 26.01 71.44
N GLN A 6 24.34 25.72 70.68
CA GLN A 6 24.34 25.74 69.22
C GLN A 6 23.46 24.62 68.69
N SER A 7 22.38 24.94 67.98
CA SER A 7 21.59 24.01 67.20
C SER A 7 22.24 23.79 65.82
N ILE A 8 22.66 22.54 65.58
CA ILE A 8 23.16 22.04 64.31
C ILE A 8 21.97 21.90 63.34
N ILE A 9 21.93 22.77 62.32
CA ILE A 9 20.98 22.63 61.21
C ILE A 9 21.60 21.64 60.21
N ASN A 10 21.12 20.38 60.23
CA ASN A 10 21.39 19.40 59.16
C ASN A 10 20.65 19.82 57.91
N PHE A 11 21.36 20.30 56.90
CA PHE A 11 20.87 20.40 55.53
C PHE A 11 20.72 19.00 54.95
N ILE A 12 19.49 18.49 54.87
CA ILE A 12 19.16 17.34 54.05
C ILE A 12 19.21 17.80 52.59
N ASN A 13 20.26 17.43 51.89
CA ASN A 13 20.33 17.53 50.44
C ASN A 13 19.33 16.53 49.84
N ILE A 14 18.11 16.95 49.56
CA ILE A 14 17.19 16.24 48.72
C ILE A 14 17.66 16.49 47.29
N SER A 15 18.42 15.56 46.76
CA SER A 15 18.65 15.46 45.31
C SER A 15 17.32 15.15 44.67
N VAL A 16 16.60 16.16 44.23
CA VAL A 16 15.49 16.00 43.31
C VAL A 16 16.13 15.55 41.98
N GLU A 17 16.14 14.26 41.71
CA GLU A 17 16.32 13.79 40.36
C GLU A 17 15.19 14.42 39.53
N VAL A 18 15.51 15.46 38.79
CA VAL A 18 14.66 15.98 37.75
C VAL A 18 14.62 14.86 36.69
N GLN A 19 13.60 14.02 36.76
CA GLN A 19 13.23 13.19 35.63
C GLN A 19 13.00 14.16 34.45
N THR A 20 14.01 14.28 33.60
CA THR A 20 13.87 15.00 32.33
C THR A 20 12.75 14.31 31.58
N VAL A 21 11.60 14.98 31.47
CA VAL A 21 10.48 14.53 30.63
C VAL A 21 11.07 14.35 29.24
N ARG A 22 11.23 13.11 28.80
CA ARG A 22 11.76 12.82 27.46
C ARG A 22 10.81 13.46 26.44
N ASP A 23 11.33 14.36 25.63
CA ASP A 23 10.59 14.95 24.51
C ASP A 23 10.41 13.93 23.39
N LYS A 24 9.26 13.97 22.72
CA LYS A 24 8.92 13.08 21.60
C LYS A 24 9.91 13.11 20.43
N LEU A 25 10.52 14.29 20.16
CA LEU A 25 11.56 14.44 19.13
C LEU A 25 12.86 13.75 19.55
N SER A 26 13.22 13.85 20.82
CA SER A 26 14.37 13.14 21.38
C SER A 26 14.22 11.63 21.24
N VAL A 27 13.02 11.07 21.54
CA VAL A 27 12.71 9.66 21.36
C VAL A 27 12.74 9.27 19.88
N LEU A 28 12.19 10.11 19.00
CA LEU A 28 12.20 9.89 17.56
C LEU A 28 13.65 9.84 17.02
N LYS A 29 14.52 10.75 17.45
CA LYS A 29 15.93 10.77 17.04
C LYS A 29 16.70 9.58 17.63
N GLU A 30 16.56 9.33 18.94
CA GLU A 30 17.30 8.28 19.66
C GLU A 30 17.06 6.87 19.06
N TYR A 31 15.78 6.49 18.86
CA TYR A 31 15.43 5.13 18.46
C TYR A 31 15.31 4.95 16.94
N PHE A 32 14.86 5.98 16.22
CA PHE A 32 14.51 5.86 14.80
C PHE A 32 15.41 6.68 13.87
N GLY A 33 16.24 7.59 14.42
CA GLY A 33 17.20 8.39 13.65
C GLY A 33 16.56 9.46 12.77
N HIS A 34 15.42 10.02 13.18
CA HIS A 34 14.72 11.06 12.45
C HIS A 34 14.65 12.35 13.28
N ASP A 35 14.95 13.50 12.66
CA ASP A 35 14.99 14.80 13.32
C ASP A 35 13.61 15.46 13.44
N SER A 36 12.65 15.01 12.62
CA SER A 36 11.31 15.58 12.59
C SER A 36 10.25 14.55 12.23
N PHE A 37 9.04 14.77 12.71
CA PHE A 37 7.88 14.00 12.28
C PHE A 37 7.46 14.38 10.86
N ARG A 38 6.94 13.39 10.12
CA ARG A 38 6.26 13.65 8.85
C ARG A 38 4.88 14.25 9.11
N GLU A 39 4.26 14.79 8.06
CA GLU A 39 2.93 15.38 8.13
C GLU A 39 1.92 14.46 8.85
N GLY A 40 1.21 15.00 9.82
CA GLY A 40 0.19 14.31 10.61
C GLY A 40 0.72 13.42 11.74
N GLN A 41 1.97 12.93 11.69
CA GLN A 41 2.53 12.08 12.75
C GLN A 41 2.62 12.80 14.09
N ASP A 42 3.07 14.05 14.07
CA ASP A 42 3.21 14.89 15.26
C ASP A 42 1.88 15.06 16.03
N ARG A 43 0.83 15.43 15.29
CA ARG A 43 -0.53 15.59 15.84
C ARG A 43 -1.11 14.29 16.42
N ILE A 44 -0.85 13.17 15.75
CA ILE A 44 -1.27 11.83 16.22
C ILE A 44 -0.55 11.50 17.52
N THR A 45 0.77 11.68 17.56
CA THR A 45 1.61 11.41 18.73
C THR A 45 1.15 12.24 19.92
N ASP A 46 0.92 13.56 19.76
CA ASP A 46 0.43 14.42 20.83
C ASP A 46 -0.95 14.01 21.34
N SER A 47 -1.86 13.64 20.43
CA SER A 47 -3.20 13.19 20.80
C SER A 47 -3.17 11.93 21.66
N LEU A 48 -2.37 10.94 21.24
CA LEU A 48 -2.21 9.69 22.00
C LEU A 48 -1.57 9.94 23.36
N LEU A 49 -0.50 10.75 23.43
CA LEU A 49 0.16 11.11 24.70
C LEU A 49 -0.78 11.90 25.62
N GLY A 50 -1.69 12.68 25.06
CA GLY A 50 -2.74 13.39 25.79
C GLY A 50 -3.92 12.50 26.22
N GLY A 51 -3.85 11.19 26.01
CA GLY A 51 -4.91 10.23 26.39
C GLY A 51 -6.16 10.25 25.50
N ARG A 52 -6.09 10.86 24.32
CA ARG A 52 -7.20 10.92 23.36
C ARG A 52 -7.05 9.86 22.27
N ASP A 53 -8.14 9.13 21.99
CA ASP A 53 -8.16 8.14 20.91
C ASP A 53 -7.88 8.79 19.55
N VAL A 54 -7.32 8.01 18.63
CA VAL A 54 -6.93 8.46 17.29
C VAL A 54 -7.40 7.49 16.21
N LEU A 55 -7.86 8.04 15.09
CA LEU A 55 -7.97 7.33 13.82
C LEU A 55 -7.01 7.96 12.80
N GLY A 56 -5.91 7.26 12.54
CA GLY A 56 -4.88 7.66 11.58
C GLY A 56 -5.08 6.98 10.22
N ILE A 57 -5.42 7.75 9.18
CA ILE A 57 -5.53 7.27 7.80
C ILE A 57 -4.34 7.82 7.03
N MET A 58 -3.37 6.96 6.80
CA MET A 58 -2.08 7.32 6.24
C MET A 58 -1.64 6.32 5.17
N PRO A 59 -1.16 6.75 4.01
CA PRO A 59 -0.78 5.84 2.94
C PRO A 59 0.35 4.89 3.37
N THR A 60 0.49 3.80 2.65
CA THR A 60 1.61 2.87 2.83
C THR A 60 2.93 3.61 2.63
N GLY A 61 3.88 3.46 3.56
CA GLY A 61 5.17 4.18 3.53
C GLY A 61 5.16 5.57 4.17
N ALA A 62 4.01 6.08 4.64
CA ALA A 62 3.95 7.35 5.39
C ALA A 62 4.47 7.25 6.83
N GLY A 63 4.86 6.06 7.29
CA GLY A 63 5.41 5.83 8.62
C GLY A 63 4.34 5.72 9.72
N LYS A 64 3.23 5.04 9.44
CA LYS A 64 2.16 4.74 10.43
C LYS A 64 2.69 4.17 11.74
N SER A 65 3.69 3.27 11.66
CA SER A 65 4.24 2.61 12.85
C SER A 65 4.87 3.60 13.84
N ILE A 66 5.53 4.65 13.36
CA ILE A 66 6.12 5.70 14.21
C ILE A 66 5.05 6.39 15.07
N CYS A 67 3.83 6.56 14.54
CA CYS A 67 2.73 7.24 15.23
C CYS A 67 2.31 6.55 16.54
N TYR A 68 2.52 5.24 16.67
CA TYR A 68 2.24 4.52 17.90
C TYR A 68 3.51 4.00 18.59
N GLN A 69 4.62 3.83 17.88
CA GLN A 69 5.88 3.37 18.49
C GLN A 69 6.53 4.44 19.36
N VAL A 70 6.52 5.72 18.92
CA VAL A 70 7.04 6.83 19.73
C VAL A 70 6.23 7.01 21.02
N PRO A 71 4.88 7.14 20.99
CA PRO A 71 4.10 7.18 22.23
C PRO A 71 4.31 5.95 23.12
N ALA A 72 4.41 4.76 22.53
CA ALA A 72 4.64 3.53 23.30
C ALA A 72 5.93 3.58 24.12
N LEU A 73 6.98 4.24 23.63
CA LEU A 73 8.25 4.41 24.33
C LEU A 73 8.19 5.49 25.43
N MET A 74 7.23 6.41 25.32
CA MET A 74 7.05 7.50 26.27
C MET A 74 6.07 7.16 27.41
N PHE A 75 5.14 6.24 27.17
CA PHE A 75 4.23 5.77 28.22
C PHE A 75 4.95 4.93 29.28
N ASP A 76 4.49 4.99 30.53
CA ASP A 76 5.05 4.16 31.61
C ASP A 76 4.70 2.68 31.44
N GLY A 77 3.50 2.35 30.96
CA GLY A 77 3.01 0.99 30.78
C GLY A 77 3.41 0.34 29.46
N ILE A 78 2.74 -0.76 29.15
CA ILE A 78 2.95 -1.56 27.94
C ILE A 78 1.98 -1.11 26.84
N THR A 79 2.43 -1.15 25.60
CA THR A 79 1.58 -0.97 24.42
C THR A 79 1.32 -2.32 23.76
N ILE A 80 0.04 -2.64 23.56
CA ILE A 80 -0.40 -3.78 22.75
C ILE A 80 -0.69 -3.30 21.34
N VAL A 81 -0.03 -3.91 20.35
CA VAL A 81 -0.27 -3.64 18.92
C VAL A 81 -1.01 -4.82 18.31
N VAL A 82 -2.26 -4.63 17.93
CA VAL A 82 -3.04 -5.65 17.22
C VAL A 82 -2.73 -5.56 15.75
N SER A 83 -2.22 -6.67 15.18
CA SER A 83 -1.86 -6.74 13.77
C SER A 83 -2.33 -8.07 13.15
N PRO A 84 -2.83 -8.06 11.90
CA PRO A 84 -3.45 -9.26 11.31
C PRO A 84 -2.44 -10.25 10.73
N LEU A 85 -1.14 -9.93 10.73
CA LEU A 85 -0.15 -10.62 9.90
C LEU A 85 1.10 -11.02 10.65
N ILE A 86 1.36 -12.32 10.66
CA ILE A 86 2.49 -12.95 11.34
C ILE A 86 3.84 -12.41 10.82
N SER A 87 3.99 -12.28 9.50
CA SER A 87 5.22 -11.78 8.87
C SER A 87 5.50 -10.32 9.26
N LEU A 88 4.47 -9.46 9.20
CA LEU A 88 4.61 -8.05 9.58
C LEU A 88 5.01 -7.90 11.06
N MET A 89 4.40 -8.68 11.95
CA MET A 89 4.76 -8.66 13.37
C MET A 89 6.24 -9.01 13.58
N LYS A 90 6.75 -10.04 12.87
CA LYS A 90 8.16 -10.45 12.96
C LYS A 90 9.10 -9.34 12.48
N ASP A 91 8.80 -8.73 11.34
CA ASP A 91 9.61 -7.67 10.76
C ASP A 91 9.61 -6.42 11.65
N GLN A 92 8.45 -6.00 12.16
CA GLN A 92 8.33 -4.85 13.07
C GLN A 92 9.06 -5.10 14.39
N VAL A 93 8.89 -6.27 15.00
CA VAL A 93 9.61 -6.61 16.25
C VAL A 93 11.11 -6.72 16.02
N SER A 94 11.55 -7.30 14.90
CA SER A 94 12.97 -7.35 14.53
C SER A 94 13.57 -5.94 14.39
N ALA A 95 12.88 -5.03 13.71
CA ALA A 95 13.30 -3.64 13.55
C ALA A 95 13.37 -2.90 14.90
N LEU A 96 12.38 -3.07 15.77
CA LEU A 96 12.36 -2.47 17.11
C LEU A 96 13.51 -2.98 17.98
N VAL A 97 13.77 -4.29 18.00
CA VAL A 97 14.88 -4.88 18.75
C VAL A 97 16.23 -4.38 18.22
N GLN A 98 16.37 -4.21 16.91
CA GLN A 98 17.59 -3.62 16.31
C GLN A 98 17.75 -2.14 16.68
N SER A 99 16.66 -1.43 16.91
CA SER A 99 16.67 -0.04 17.41
C SER A 99 16.82 0.07 18.93
N GLY A 100 17.03 -1.04 19.64
CA GLY A 100 17.21 -1.05 21.10
C GLY A 100 15.90 -1.11 21.91
N VAL A 101 14.75 -1.31 21.27
CA VAL A 101 13.44 -1.38 21.93
C VAL A 101 13.12 -2.83 22.32
N ALA A 102 12.75 -3.05 23.59
CA ALA A 102 12.30 -4.36 24.06
C ALA A 102 10.88 -4.64 23.55
N ALA A 103 10.76 -5.46 22.51
CA ALA A 103 9.51 -5.84 21.88
C ALA A 103 9.39 -7.36 21.68
N ALA A 104 8.14 -7.83 21.60
CA ALA A 104 7.83 -9.25 21.32
C ALA A 104 6.59 -9.36 20.44
N TYR A 105 6.29 -10.57 19.95
CA TYR A 105 5.03 -10.87 19.26
C TYR A 105 4.38 -12.15 19.81
N ILE A 106 3.07 -12.22 19.72
CA ILE A 106 2.23 -13.37 20.10
C ILE A 106 1.32 -13.72 18.95
N ASN A 107 1.59 -14.84 18.29
CA ASN A 107 0.81 -15.35 17.17
C ASN A 107 0.87 -16.89 17.08
N SER A 108 0.28 -17.48 16.04
CA SER A 108 0.22 -18.94 15.87
C SER A 108 1.55 -19.59 15.46
N SER A 109 2.57 -18.83 15.07
CA SER A 109 3.87 -19.38 14.66
C SER A 109 4.80 -19.71 15.84
N LEU A 110 4.44 -19.29 17.06
CA LEU A 110 5.22 -19.60 18.25
C LEU A 110 4.98 -21.05 18.68
N THR A 111 6.08 -21.75 19.03
CA THR A 111 5.97 -23.02 19.77
C THR A 111 5.41 -22.76 21.18
N HIS A 112 4.86 -23.78 21.81
CA HIS A 112 4.31 -23.65 23.16
C HIS A 112 5.36 -23.11 24.16
N ALA A 113 6.60 -23.58 24.10
CA ALA A 113 7.69 -23.10 24.95
C ALA A 113 8.02 -21.61 24.70
N GLN A 114 8.05 -21.18 23.44
CA GLN A 114 8.27 -19.78 23.09
C GLN A 114 7.12 -18.90 23.59
N TYR A 115 5.87 -19.35 23.42
CA TYR A 115 4.68 -18.66 23.91
C TYR A 115 4.73 -18.44 25.42
N LEU A 116 5.00 -19.50 26.21
CA LEU A 116 5.14 -19.39 27.66
C LEU A 116 6.26 -18.44 28.08
N LYS A 117 7.40 -18.48 27.37
CA LYS A 117 8.52 -17.57 27.63
C LYS A 117 8.14 -16.09 27.37
N VAL A 118 7.39 -15.83 26.30
CA VAL A 118 6.89 -14.48 26.03
C VAL A 118 5.93 -14.03 27.12
N LEU A 119 4.99 -14.88 27.55
CA LEU A 119 4.06 -14.56 28.65
C LEU A 119 4.80 -14.24 29.95
N GLN A 120 5.77 -15.06 30.36
CA GLN A 120 6.58 -14.83 31.56
C GLN A 120 7.35 -13.50 31.50
N ASN A 121 7.96 -13.20 30.35
CA ASN A 121 8.66 -11.92 30.14
C ASN A 121 7.70 -10.74 30.12
N THR A 122 6.46 -10.91 29.62
CA THR A 122 5.41 -9.89 29.65
C THR A 122 5.00 -9.58 31.08
N GLU A 123 4.74 -10.61 31.89
CA GLU A 123 4.38 -10.48 33.30
C GLU A 123 5.47 -9.78 34.13
N SER A 124 6.74 -10.04 33.81
CA SER A 124 7.88 -9.37 34.44
C SER A 124 8.13 -7.94 33.94
N GLY A 125 7.28 -7.39 33.05
CA GLY A 125 7.42 -6.02 32.52
C GLY A 125 8.60 -5.80 31.60
N LYS A 126 9.15 -6.86 31.00
CA LYS A 126 10.35 -6.78 30.14
C LYS A 126 10.10 -6.05 28.83
N TYR A 127 8.87 -6.10 28.30
CA TYR A 127 8.55 -5.55 26.99
C TYR A 127 7.82 -4.21 27.08
N LYS A 128 8.17 -3.28 26.21
CA LYS A 128 7.46 -2.00 26.01
C LYS A 128 6.35 -2.13 24.97
N ILE A 129 6.58 -2.94 23.94
CA ILE A 129 5.64 -3.13 22.83
C ILE A 129 5.45 -4.64 22.58
N ILE A 130 4.18 -5.06 22.52
CA ILE A 130 3.84 -6.45 22.21
C ILE A 130 2.87 -6.47 21.03
N TYR A 131 3.29 -7.06 19.92
CA TYR A 131 2.43 -7.32 18.76
C TYR A 131 1.61 -8.59 18.99
N VAL A 132 0.30 -8.52 18.81
CA VAL A 132 -0.61 -9.63 19.09
C VAL A 132 -1.52 -9.88 17.90
N ALA A 133 -1.63 -11.14 17.49
CA ALA A 133 -2.65 -11.54 16.51
C ALA A 133 -4.05 -11.42 17.14
N PRO A 134 -5.05 -10.89 16.43
CA PRO A 134 -6.38 -10.62 16.99
C PRO A 134 -7.03 -11.87 17.61
N GLU A 135 -6.75 -13.07 17.07
CA GLU A 135 -7.24 -14.34 17.56
C GLU A 135 -6.68 -14.73 18.95
N ARG A 136 -5.57 -14.09 19.35
CA ARG A 136 -4.88 -14.35 20.64
C ARG A 136 -5.27 -13.38 21.75
N LEU A 137 -5.94 -12.27 21.45
CA LEU A 137 -6.29 -11.25 22.44
C LEU A 137 -7.13 -11.80 23.59
N CYS A 138 -8.16 -12.59 23.28
CA CYS A 138 -9.07 -13.17 24.26
C CYS A 138 -8.62 -14.54 24.79
N ALA A 139 -7.37 -14.98 24.48
CA ALA A 139 -6.83 -16.21 25.05
C ALA A 139 -6.70 -16.06 26.59
N PRO A 140 -7.28 -16.99 27.41
CA PRO A 140 -7.38 -16.81 28.85
C PRO A 140 -6.06 -16.49 29.56
N ALA A 141 -4.96 -17.16 29.15
CA ALA A 141 -3.64 -16.94 29.73
C ALA A 141 -3.10 -15.53 29.44
N PHE A 142 -3.26 -15.03 28.20
CA PHE A 142 -2.82 -13.69 27.81
C PHE A 142 -3.68 -12.61 28.46
N LEU A 143 -5.00 -12.75 28.39
CA LEU A 143 -5.95 -11.81 29.00
C LEU A 143 -5.76 -11.72 30.52
N GLY A 144 -5.53 -12.86 31.20
CA GLY A 144 -5.26 -12.90 32.64
C GLY A 144 -4.02 -12.09 33.03
N ILE A 145 -2.96 -12.17 32.24
CA ILE A 145 -1.74 -11.36 32.44
C ILE A 145 -2.03 -9.88 32.17
N CYS A 146 -2.68 -9.54 31.05
CA CYS A 146 -2.97 -8.17 30.67
C CYS A 146 -3.82 -7.42 31.71
N ARG A 147 -4.74 -8.09 32.42
CA ARG A 147 -5.52 -7.51 33.52
C ARG A 147 -4.66 -7.02 34.68
N ASN A 148 -3.53 -7.65 34.93
CA ASN A 148 -2.64 -7.31 36.04
C ASN A 148 -1.53 -6.31 35.65
N LEU A 149 -1.46 -5.95 34.37
CA LEU A 149 -0.45 -5.02 33.86
C LEU A 149 -1.04 -3.65 33.55
N ASN A 150 -0.19 -2.63 33.63
CA ASN A 150 -0.55 -1.31 33.13
C ASN A 150 -0.45 -1.29 31.59
N ILE A 151 -1.59 -1.45 30.92
CA ILE A 151 -1.69 -1.29 29.46
C ILE A 151 -2.02 0.18 29.17
N SER A 152 -1.03 0.93 28.72
CA SER A 152 -1.20 2.38 28.47
C SER A 152 -1.88 2.65 27.13
N MET A 153 -1.63 1.80 26.10
CA MET A 153 -2.18 1.99 24.77
C MET A 153 -2.49 0.65 24.07
N VAL A 154 -3.57 0.65 23.29
CA VAL A 154 -3.86 -0.37 22.28
C VAL A 154 -3.79 0.29 20.91
N ALA A 155 -2.83 -0.13 20.09
CA ALA A 155 -2.73 0.29 18.70
C ALA A 155 -3.32 -0.80 17.79
N VAL A 156 -4.26 -0.44 16.93
CA VAL A 156 -4.91 -1.34 15.97
C VAL A 156 -4.34 -1.05 14.59
N ASP A 157 -3.44 -1.90 14.12
CA ASP A 157 -2.90 -1.80 12.77
C ASP A 157 -3.85 -2.46 11.76
N GLU A 158 -3.85 -1.97 10.51
CA GLU A 158 -4.79 -2.35 9.45
C GLU A 158 -6.26 -2.33 9.94
N ALA A 159 -6.63 -1.26 10.65
CA ALA A 159 -7.94 -1.11 11.30
C ALA A 159 -9.15 -1.29 10.35
N HIS A 160 -8.95 -1.15 9.02
CA HIS A 160 -9.99 -1.43 8.03
C HIS A 160 -10.48 -2.90 8.06
N CYS A 161 -9.69 -3.81 8.66
CA CYS A 161 -10.09 -5.21 8.83
C CYS A 161 -11.31 -5.40 9.77
N VAL A 162 -11.69 -4.40 10.56
CA VAL A 162 -12.88 -4.46 11.42
C VAL A 162 -14.18 -4.30 10.62
N SER A 163 -14.12 -3.64 9.46
CA SER A 163 -15.27 -3.26 8.66
C SER A 163 -15.58 -4.32 7.59
N GLN A 164 -16.83 -4.76 7.52
CA GLN A 164 -17.33 -5.60 6.41
C GLN A 164 -17.28 -4.86 5.06
N TRP A 165 -17.18 -3.52 5.09
CA TRP A 165 -17.00 -2.67 3.93
C TRP A 165 -15.53 -2.52 3.54
N GLY A 166 -14.61 -3.02 4.37
CA GLY A 166 -13.18 -3.07 4.09
C GLY A 166 -12.85 -4.09 3.00
N GLN A 167 -11.62 -4.02 2.48
CA GLN A 167 -11.14 -4.97 1.45
C GLN A 167 -10.71 -6.33 2.03
N ASP A 168 -10.47 -6.41 3.33
CA ASP A 168 -9.97 -7.61 4.06
C ASP A 168 -10.64 -7.70 5.43
N PHE A 169 -11.96 -7.93 5.43
CA PHE A 169 -12.72 -8.10 6.66
C PHE A 169 -12.25 -9.33 7.43
N ARG A 170 -12.00 -9.15 8.73
CA ARG A 170 -11.59 -10.22 9.67
C ARG A 170 -12.47 -10.21 10.91
N PRO A 171 -13.33 -11.22 11.09
CA PRO A 171 -14.23 -11.31 12.25
C PRO A 171 -13.50 -11.21 13.61
N SER A 172 -12.25 -11.67 13.69
CA SER A 172 -11.43 -11.59 14.90
C SER A 172 -11.16 -10.15 15.37
N TYR A 173 -11.21 -9.14 14.47
CA TYR A 173 -11.08 -7.73 14.84
C TYR A 173 -12.26 -7.20 15.66
N LEU A 174 -13.45 -7.79 15.50
CA LEU A 174 -14.63 -7.44 16.30
C LEU A 174 -14.46 -7.78 17.79
N LYS A 175 -13.47 -8.59 18.15
CA LYS A 175 -13.15 -8.94 19.55
C LYS A 175 -12.22 -7.94 20.24
N ILE A 176 -11.68 -6.95 19.50
CA ILE A 176 -10.77 -5.96 20.08
C ILE A 176 -11.45 -5.11 21.18
N PRO A 177 -12.67 -4.59 20.99
CA PRO A 177 -13.38 -3.88 22.05
C PRO A 177 -13.61 -4.73 23.30
N ASP A 178 -13.97 -6.00 23.13
CA ASP A 178 -14.21 -6.90 24.27
C ASP A 178 -12.92 -7.16 25.06
N PHE A 179 -11.77 -7.22 24.38
CA PHE A 179 -10.46 -7.27 25.05
C PHE A 179 -10.20 -5.99 25.85
N ILE A 180 -10.44 -4.80 25.24
CA ILE A 180 -10.25 -3.49 25.90
C ILE A 180 -11.16 -3.37 27.13
N ASP A 181 -12.43 -3.75 27.01
CA ASP A 181 -13.41 -3.70 28.10
C ASP A 181 -13.08 -4.68 29.25
N ALA A 182 -12.33 -5.74 28.96
CA ALA A 182 -11.90 -6.72 29.95
C ALA A 182 -10.67 -6.30 30.77
N LEU A 183 -10.00 -5.19 30.41
CA LEU A 183 -8.87 -4.63 31.16
C LEU A 183 -9.35 -3.84 32.39
N ASN A 184 -8.51 -3.74 33.43
CA ASN A 184 -8.85 -3.02 34.65
C ASN A 184 -8.98 -1.49 34.44
N SER A 185 -8.30 -0.94 33.47
CA SER A 185 -8.42 0.46 33.03
C SER A 185 -8.42 0.51 31.51
N ARG A 186 -9.25 1.40 30.95
CA ARG A 186 -9.30 1.58 29.49
C ARG A 186 -8.02 2.29 29.02
N PRO A 187 -7.21 1.66 28.16
CA PRO A 187 -6.06 2.31 27.53
C PRO A 187 -6.51 3.32 26.47
N VAL A 188 -5.61 4.22 26.07
CA VAL A 188 -5.84 5.02 24.85
C VAL A 188 -5.79 4.11 23.62
N VAL A 189 -6.66 4.37 22.64
CA VAL A 189 -6.79 3.55 21.43
C VAL A 189 -6.35 4.33 20.21
N GLY A 190 -5.35 3.80 19.49
CA GLY A 190 -4.92 4.30 18.19
C GLY A 190 -5.28 3.33 17.08
N ALA A 191 -6.18 3.69 16.17
CA ALA A 191 -6.55 2.90 15.00
C ALA A 191 -5.85 3.42 13.74
N PHE A 192 -5.17 2.55 12.99
CA PHE A 192 -4.35 2.94 11.85
C PHE A 192 -4.69 2.12 10.61
N THR A 193 -4.81 2.79 9.45
CA THR A 193 -5.02 2.12 8.17
C THR A 193 -4.41 2.92 7.02
N ALA A 194 -4.09 2.22 5.92
CA ALA A 194 -3.65 2.87 4.70
C ALA A 194 -4.80 3.28 3.78
N THR A 195 -5.94 2.61 3.89
CA THR A 195 -7.07 2.76 2.97
C THR A 195 -8.37 2.77 3.77
N ALA A 196 -9.11 3.87 3.70
CA ALA A 196 -10.45 3.93 4.29
C ALA A 196 -11.32 4.93 3.53
N THR A 197 -12.37 4.42 2.90
CA THR A 197 -13.47 5.25 2.37
C THR A 197 -14.27 5.85 3.52
N GLY A 198 -15.18 6.79 3.24
CA GLY A 198 -16.04 7.41 4.26
C GLY A 198 -16.77 6.38 5.12
N ALA A 199 -17.40 5.38 4.49
CA ALA A 199 -18.12 4.32 5.20
C ALA A 199 -17.20 3.49 6.10
N VAL A 200 -16.03 3.08 5.61
CA VAL A 200 -15.04 2.33 6.41
C VAL A 200 -14.53 3.15 7.60
N ARG A 201 -14.36 4.46 7.45
CA ARG A 201 -13.98 5.36 8.56
C ARG A 201 -15.01 5.37 9.69
N ASP A 202 -16.29 5.44 9.34
CA ASP A 202 -17.36 5.47 10.33
C ASP A 202 -17.51 4.11 11.02
N ASP A 203 -17.36 3.01 10.28
CA ASP A 203 -17.30 1.66 10.85
C ASP A 203 -16.16 1.50 11.86
N ILE A 204 -14.94 1.92 11.50
CA ILE A 204 -13.79 1.82 12.41
C ILE A 204 -14.08 2.53 13.74
N LYS A 205 -14.63 3.76 13.70
CA LYS A 205 -14.96 4.50 14.92
C LYS A 205 -15.98 3.77 15.77
N THR A 206 -17.03 3.27 15.13
CA THR A 206 -18.17 2.61 15.81
C THR A 206 -17.78 1.23 16.33
N LEU A 207 -17.21 0.39 15.46
CA LEU A 207 -16.93 -1.01 15.78
C LEU A 207 -15.76 -1.17 16.76
N LEU A 208 -14.75 -0.28 16.72
CA LEU A 208 -13.69 -0.25 17.72
C LEU A 208 -14.04 0.57 18.97
N ARG A 209 -15.25 1.13 19.07
CA ARG A 209 -15.73 1.95 20.19
C ARG A 209 -14.76 3.07 20.56
N LEU A 210 -14.25 3.83 19.54
CA LEU A 210 -13.35 4.93 19.77
C LEU A 210 -14.06 6.10 20.46
N VAL A 211 -13.45 6.68 21.50
CA VAL A 211 -14.03 7.76 22.30
C VAL A 211 -13.52 9.11 21.79
N SER A 212 -14.40 9.90 21.17
CA SER A 212 -14.08 11.25 20.65
C SER A 212 -12.73 11.32 19.90
N PRO A 213 -12.46 10.41 18.95
CA PRO A 213 -11.14 10.27 18.37
C PRO A 213 -10.71 11.51 17.58
N LEU A 214 -9.42 11.83 17.63
CA LEU A 214 -8.82 12.69 16.63
C LEU A 214 -8.72 11.90 15.31
N VAL A 215 -9.33 12.40 14.24
CA VAL A 215 -9.21 11.81 12.91
C VAL A 215 -8.17 12.58 12.11
N VAL A 216 -7.11 11.91 11.69
CA VAL A 216 -6.05 12.48 10.86
C VAL A 216 -5.97 11.72 9.56
N THR A 217 -6.11 12.43 8.44
CA THR A 217 -5.85 11.91 7.10
C THR A 217 -4.71 12.73 6.51
N THR A 218 -3.59 12.07 6.15
CA THR A 218 -2.40 12.76 5.60
C THR A 218 -2.39 12.79 4.08
N GLY A 219 -3.54 12.50 3.47
CA GLY A 219 -3.65 12.38 2.01
C GLY A 219 -3.18 11.02 1.49
N PHE A 220 -3.53 10.77 0.22
CA PHE A 220 -3.18 9.53 -0.48
C PHE A 220 -2.11 9.76 -1.56
N ASP A 221 -1.55 10.97 -1.67
CA ASP A 221 -0.53 11.22 -2.68
C ASP A 221 0.83 10.60 -2.33
N ARG A 222 1.40 9.96 -3.33
CA ARG A 222 2.75 9.39 -3.30
C ARG A 222 3.54 9.97 -4.48
N PRO A 223 4.13 11.17 -4.33
CA PRO A 223 4.74 11.91 -5.44
C PRO A 223 5.94 11.19 -6.07
N ASN A 224 6.55 10.27 -5.34
CA ASN A 224 7.66 9.45 -5.82
C ASN A 224 7.24 8.24 -6.68
N LEU A 225 5.93 7.91 -6.76
CA LEU A 225 5.46 6.81 -7.58
C LEU A 225 5.09 7.29 -8.99
N PHE A 226 5.57 6.59 -10.00
CA PHE A 226 5.16 6.74 -11.39
C PHE A 226 4.09 5.71 -11.74
N PHE A 227 2.88 6.15 -12.06
CA PHE A 227 1.78 5.27 -12.44
C PHE A 227 1.67 5.11 -13.95
N SER A 228 1.58 3.86 -14.42
CA SER A 228 1.43 3.55 -15.84
C SER A 228 0.42 2.44 -16.07
N VAL A 229 -0.46 2.61 -17.04
CA VAL A 229 -1.35 1.57 -17.55
C VAL A 229 -1.01 1.31 -19.00
N MET A 230 -0.75 0.05 -19.33
CA MET A 230 -0.39 -0.40 -20.67
C MET A 230 -1.36 -1.47 -21.14
N GLN A 231 -1.68 -1.48 -22.44
CA GLN A 231 -2.56 -2.49 -23.06
C GLN A 231 -1.78 -3.28 -24.13
N PRO A 232 -0.82 -4.14 -23.74
CA PRO A 232 0.00 -4.86 -24.68
C PRO A 232 -0.78 -5.98 -25.38
N LYS A 233 -0.46 -6.24 -26.66
CA LYS A 233 -1.00 -7.40 -27.38
C LYS A 233 -0.55 -8.73 -26.76
N ASN A 234 0.68 -8.76 -26.24
CA ASN A 234 1.26 -9.90 -25.53
C ASN A 234 1.91 -9.43 -24.22
N LYS A 235 1.31 -9.78 -23.10
CA LYS A 235 1.77 -9.40 -21.77
C LYS A 235 3.13 -9.99 -21.40
N SER A 236 3.41 -11.23 -21.82
CA SER A 236 4.68 -11.88 -21.50
C SER A 236 5.86 -11.20 -22.20
N ILE A 237 5.71 -10.80 -23.46
CA ILE A 237 6.73 -10.05 -24.20
C ILE A 237 6.95 -8.67 -23.55
N GLU A 238 5.89 -7.96 -23.21
CA GLU A 238 6.01 -6.64 -22.58
C GLU A 238 6.61 -6.74 -21.18
N LEU A 239 6.22 -7.73 -20.37
CA LEU A 239 6.82 -7.99 -19.08
C LEU A 239 8.33 -8.22 -19.20
N MET A 240 8.76 -9.07 -20.12
CA MET A 240 10.18 -9.35 -20.34
C MET A 240 10.98 -8.12 -20.72
N LYS A 241 10.38 -7.22 -21.51
CA LYS A 241 11.00 -5.94 -21.85
C LYS A 241 11.13 -5.04 -20.62
N LEU A 242 10.06 -4.87 -19.85
CA LEU A 242 10.04 -4.06 -18.64
C LEU A 242 11.07 -4.54 -17.59
N ILE A 243 11.19 -5.85 -17.41
CA ILE A 243 12.17 -6.44 -16.49
C ILE A 243 13.61 -6.25 -16.99
N LYS A 244 13.87 -6.40 -18.30
CA LYS A 244 15.20 -6.15 -18.88
C LYS A 244 15.66 -4.70 -18.70
N GLU A 245 14.74 -3.74 -18.80
CA GLU A 245 15.01 -2.31 -18.58
C GLU A 245 15.36 -1.99 -17.11
N ARG A 246 14.99 -2.89 -16.15
CA ARG A 246 15.18 -2.77 -14.69
C ARG A 246 16.12 -3.84 -14.13
N LYS A 247 17.11 -4.23 -14.92
CA LYS A 247 18.09 -5.21 -14.51
C LYS A 247 18.78 -4.77 -13.22
N ASN A 248 18.88 -5.66 -12.24
CA ASN A 248 19.44 -5.45 -10.90
C ASN A 248 18.59 -4.58 -9.94
N GLU A 249 17.36 -4.26 -10.29
CA GLU A 249 16.41 -3.63 -9.39
C GLU A 249 15.53 -4.70 -8.71
N SER A 250 15.15 -4.43 -7.46
CA SER A 250 14.20 -5.31 -6.73
C SER A 250 12.78 -4.93 -7.08
N GLY A 251 11.94 -5.92 -7.39
CA GLY A 251 10.55 -5.64 -7.77
C GLY A 251 9.57 -6.77 -7.51
N ILE A 252 8.28 -6.45 -7.61
CA ILE A 252 7.19 -7.40 -7.40
C ILE A 252 6.33 -7.47 -8.67
N VAL A 253 5.98 -8.67 -9.10
CA VAL A 253 5.05 -8.92 -10.21
C VAL A 253 3.79 -9.59 -9.66
N TYR A 254 2.66 -8.89 -9.67
CA TYR A 254 1.38 -9.41 -9.20
C TYR A 254 0.60 -10.09 -10.31
N CYS A 255 0.12 -11.31 -10.03
CA CYS A 255 -0.74 -12.11 -10.89
C CYS A 255 -2.05 -12.46 -10.19
N SER A 256 -3.14 -12.58 -10.95
CA SER A 256 -4.47 -12.85 -10.38
C SER A 256 -4.70 -14.31 -9.98
N THR A 257 -3.91 -15.25 -10.51
CA THR A 257 -4.09 -16.69 -10.27
C THR A 257 -2.78 -17.38 -9.93
N ARG A 258 -2.84 -18.50 -9.17
CA ARG A 258 -1.69 -19.36 -8.85
C ARG A 258 -0.98 -19.83 -10.13
N LYS A 259 -1.75 -20.29 -11.12
CA LYS A 259 -1.23 -20.72 -12.42
C LYS A 259 -0.42 -19.64 -13.14
N ALA A 260 -0.93 -18.40 -13.16
CA ALA A 260 -0.21 -17.29 -13.78
C ALA A 260 1.09 -16.94 -13.01
N VAL A 261 1.12 -17.10 -11.68
CA VAL A 261 2.35 -16.93 -10.89
C VAL A 261 3.40 -17.95 -11.30
N GLU A 262 3.01 -19.23 -11.44
CA GLU A 262 3.92 -20.29 -11.84
C GLU A 262 4.50 -20.02 -13.24
N GLU A 263 3.63 -19.77 -14.23
CA GLU A 263 4.01 -19.50 -15.61
C GLU A 263 4.95 -18.29 -15.75
N VAL A 264 4.66 -17.19 -15.02
CA VAL A 264 5.48 -15.98 -15.08
C VAL A 264 6.80 -16.17 -14.35
N CYS A 265 6.83 -16.84 -13.20
CA CYS A 265 8.06 -17.13 -12.47
C CYS A 265 8.99 -17.99 -13.31
N GLU A 266 8.47 -19.07 -13.91
CA GLU A 266 9.22 -19.95 -14.82
C GLU A 266 9.78 -19.18 -16.03
N LEU A 267 8.96 -18.31 -16.64
CA LEU A 267 9.39 -17.47 -17.76
C LEU A 267 10.60 -16.59 -17.37
N LEU A 268 10.55 -15.94 -16.20
CA LEU A 268 11.63 -15.09 -15.72
C LEU A 268 12.89 -15.90 -15.42
N GLN A 269 12.77 -17.03 -14.72
CA GLN A 269 13.90 -17.92 -14.40
C GLN A 269 14.58 -18.49 -15.65
N LYS A 270 13.80 -18.97 -16.64
CA LYS A 270 14.32 -19.44 -17.94
C LYS A 270 15.09 -18.37 -18.71
N ASN A 271 14.80 -17.10 -18.45
CA ASN A 271 15.53 -15.96 -19.05
C ASN A 271 16.64 -15.40 -18.16
N GLY A 272 17.05 -16.13 -17.10
CA GLY A 272 18.20 -15.81 -16.27
C GLY A 272 17.96 -14.75 -15.19
N PHE A 273 16.70 -14.44 -14.85
CA PHE A 273 16.38 -13.54 -13.73
C PHE A 273 16.26 -14.31 -12.42
N ALA A 274 16.81 -13.75 -11.34
CA ALA A 274 16.66 -14.28 -9.98
C ALA A 274 15.25 -14.00 -9.46
N ALA A 275 14.28 -14.81 -9.90
CA ALA A 275 12.87 -14.69 -9.54
C ALA A 275 12.44 -15.83 -8.61
N THR A 276 11.57 -15.51 -7.67
CA THR A 276 10.89 -16.46 -6.80
C THR A 276 9.38 -16.25 -6.82
N ARG A 277 8.60 -17.17 -6.24
CA ARG A 277 7.14 -17.15 -6.31
C ARG A 277 6.46 -17.21 -4.94
N TYR A 278 5.25 -16.63 -4.83
CA TYR A 278 4.47 -16.70 -3.61
C TYR A 278 2.96 -16.74 -3.88
N HIS A 279 2.29 -17.79 -3.41
CA HIS A 279 0.82 -17.89 -3.42
C HIS A 279 0.34 -18.90 -2.37
N ALA A 280 -0.93 -18.85 -2.02
CA ALA A 280 -1.52 -19.69 -0.95
C ALA A 280 -1.51 -21.21 -1.24
N GLY A 281 -1.24 -21.63 -2.47
CA GLY A 281 -1.14 -23.05 -2.85
C GLY A 281 0.21 -23.70 -2.56
N LEU A 282 1.24 -22.91 -2.19
CA LEU A 282 2.55 -23.43 -1.78
C LEU A 282 2.47 -23.93 -0.33
N ASP A 283 3.31 -24.91 0.03
CA ASP A 283 3.46 -25.31 1.43
C ASP A 283 4.08 -24.19 2.27
N GLU A 284 3.91 -24.26 3.58
CA GLU A 284 4.32 -23.18 4.50
C GLU A 284 5.84 -22.96 4.48
N ASN A 285 6.64 -24.04 4.39
CA ASN A 285 8.10 -23.95 4.39
C ASN A 285 8.59 -23.33 3.07
N GLU A 286 7.98 -23.69 1.93
CA GLU A 286 8.32 -23.10 0.64
C GLU A 286 7.93 -21.63 0.60
N ARG A 287 6.74 -21.26 1.06
CA ARG A 287 6.32 -19.85 1.18
C ARG A 287 7.30 -19.04 2.00
N ARG A 288 7.69 -19.55 3.16
CA ARG A 288 8.66 -18.90 4.05
C ARG A 288 10.02 -18.75 3.37
N ARG A 289 10.56 -19.81 2.77
CA ARG A 289 11.85 -19.76 2.06
C ARG A 289 11.83 -18.77 0.91
N ASN A 290 10.78 -18.78 0.07
CA ASN A 290 10.66 -17.88 -1.06
C ASN A 290 10.51 -16.42 -0.62
N GLN A 291 9.79 -16.16 0.46
CA GLN A 291 9.71 -14.84 1.08
C GLN A 291 11.09 -14.40 1.60
N ASP A 292 11.79 -15.27 2.32
CA ASP A 292 13.14 -15.01 2.83
C ASP A 292 14.11 -14.72 1.67
N ASP A 293 14.05 -15.49 0.58
CA ASP A 293 14.90 -15.26 -0.59
C ASP A 293 14.71 -13.86 -1.19
N PHE A 294 13.47 -13.37 -1.24
CA PHE A 294 13.19 -12.02 -1.70
C PHE A 294 13.59 -10.94 -0.67
N VAL A 295 13.30 -11.17 0.60
CA VAL A 295 13.60 -10.22 1.69
C VAL A 295 15.11 -10.06 1.88
N TYR A 296 15.87 -11.15 1.75
CA TYR A 296 17.34 -11.16 1.89
C TYR A 296 18.09 -10.90 0.57
N ASP A 297 17.42 -10.41 -0.48
CA ASP A 297 18.01 -10.09 -1.79
C ASP A 297 18.70 -11.29 -2.50
N ARG A 298 18.34 -12.54 -2.16
CA ARG A 298 18.74 -13.74 -2.90
C ARG A 298 17.96 -13.88 -4.21
N ALA A 299 16.70 -13.46 -4.19
CA ALA A 299 15.88 -13.24 -5.38
C ALA A 299 15.55 -11.76 -5.50
N THR A 300 15.73 -11.19 -6.69
CA THR A 300 15.44 -9.77 -6.94
C THR A 300 13.99 -9.54 -7.37
N ILE A 301 13.32 -10.56 -7.88
CA ILE A 301 11.94 -10.46 -8.36
C ILE A 301 11.05 -11.44 -7.60
N MET A 302 9.98 -10.94 -7.01
CA MET A 302 8.91 -11.74 -6.45
C MET A 302 7.73 -11.78 -7.41
N VAL A 303 7.31 -12.98 -7.82
CA VAL A 303 6.07 -13.17 -8.59
C VAL A 303 5.01 -13.73 -7.65
N ALA A 304 3.89 -13.03 -7.49
CA ALA A 304 2.94 -13.41 -6.45
C ALA A 304 1.47 -13.14 -6.78
N THR A 305 0.57 -13.81 -6.05
CA THR A 305 -0.82 -13.37 -5.93
C THR A 305 -0.93 -12.30 -4.83
N ASN A 306 -2.13 -11.74 -4.63
CA ASN A 306 -2.43 -10.83 -3.52
C ASN A 306 -2.15 -11.44 -2.13
N ALA A 307 -1.98 -12.77 -2.01
CA ALA A 307 -1.54 -13.42 -0.77
C ALA A 307 -0.13 -12.95 -0.33
N PHE A 308 0.72 -12.50 -1.25
CA PHE A 308 1.96 -11.79 -0.98
C PHE A 308 1.68 -10.30 -0.86
N GLY A 309 0.90 -9.94 0.08
CA GLY A 309 0.42 -8.57 0.11
C GLY A 309 0.63 -7.92 1.45
N MET A 310 -0.03 -8.40 2.43
CA MET A 310 0.01 -7.82 3.75
C MET A 310 1.26 -8.32 4.49
N GLY A 311 2.04 -7.44 5.10
CA GLY A 311 3.14 -7.82 5.99
C GLY A 311 4.54 -7.82 5.41
N ILE A 312 4.78 -7.25 4.24
CA ILE A 312 6.13 -7.10 3.70
C ILE A 312 6.54 -5.65 3.78
N ASP A 313 7.59 -5.40 4.57
CA ASP A 313 8.14 -4.06 4.78
C ASP A 313 9.52 -3.88 4.11
N LYS A 314 9.73 -4.54 2.95
CA LYS A 314 10.94 -4.36 2.16
C LYS A 314 10.94 -2.95 1.56
N SER A 315 11.87 -2.12 2.01
CA SER A 315 11.91 -0.70 1.66
C SER A 315 12.46 -0.42 0.26
N ASN A 316 13.31 -1.30 -0.27
CA ASN A 316 14.05 -1.10 -1.53
C ASN A 316 13.36 -1.72 -2.77
N VAL A 317 12.03 -1.77 -2.81
CA VAL A 317 11.27 -2.20 -3.98
C VAL A 317 11.18 -1.05 -4.97
N SER A 318 11.88 -1.17 -6.12
CA SER A 318 11.96 -0.10 -7.14
C SER A 318 10.80 -0.14 -8.14
N PHE A 319 10.13 -1.29 -8.30
CA PHE A 319 8.98 -1.39 -9.18
C PHE A 319 7.95 -2.42 -8.71
N VAL A 320 6.69 -2.13 -9.04
CA VAL A 320 5.58 -3.08 -8.93
C VAL A 320 4.91 -3.19 -10.29
N ILE A 321 4.83 -4.41 -10.83
CA ILE A 321 4.16 -4.69 -12.10
C ILE A 321 2.92 -5.55 -11.82
N HIS A 322 1.74 -5.04 -12.15
CA HIS A 322 0.53 -5.85 -12.17
C HIS A 322 0.40 -6.52 -13.53
N TYR A 323 0.77 -7.80 -13.60
CA TYR A 323 0.62 -8.62 -14.81
C TYR A 323 -0.86 -8.83 -15.18
N ASN A 324 -1.72 -8.90 -14.18
CA ASN A 324 -3.17 -8.88 -14.32
C ASN A 324 -3.75 -7.70 -13.54
N MET A 325 -4.90 -7.21 -13.99
CA MET A 325 -5.64 -6.15 -13.29
C MET A 325 -6.12 -6.64 -11.93
N PRO A 326 -5.86 -5.92 -10.82
CA PRO A 326 -6.43 -6.19 -9.50
C PRO A 326 -7.97 -6.11 -9.52
N LYS A 327 -8.61 -6.70 -8.51
CA LYS A 327 -10.08 -6.71 -8.42
C LYS A 327 -10.70 -5.35 -8.06
N ASN A 328 -9.96 -4.47 -7.39
CA ASN A 328 -10.42 -3.14 -6.95
C ASN A 328 -9.27 -2.15 -6.81
N MET A 329 -9.60 -0.87 -6.63
CA MET A 329 -8.65 0.24 -6.49
C MET A 329 -7.87 0.18 -5.17
N GLU A 330 -8.48 -0.29 -4.10
CA GLU A 330 -7.85 -0.40 -2.79
C GLU A 330 -6.71 -1.43 -2.83
N SER A 331 -6.95 -2.62 -3.39
CA SER A 331 -5.90 -3.63 -3.59
C SER A 331 -4.79 -3.10 -4.50
N TYR A 332 -5.16 -2.46 -5.62
CA TYR A 332 -4.17 -1.83 -6.51
C TYR A 332 -3.29 -0.83 -5.79
N TYR A 333 -3.89 0.10 -5.05
CA TYR A 333 -3.15 1.14 -4.34
C TYR A 333 -2.26 0.57 -3.24
N GLN A 334 -2.73 -0.41 -2.49
CA GLN A 334 -1.97 -1.09 -1.44
C GLN A 334 -0.78 -1.88 -2.01
N GLU A 335 -0.98 -2.59 -3.13
CA GLU A 335 0.04 -3.37 -3.83
C GLU A 335 1.07 -2.46 -4.51
N ALA A 336 0.64 -1.44 -5.25
CA ALA A 336 1.48 -0.43 -5.87
C ALA A 336 2.28 0.37 -4.83
N GLY A 337 1.67 0.67 -3.69
CA GLY A 337 2.29 1.39 -2.56
C GLY A 337 3.44 0.66 -1.88
N ARG A 338 3.75 -0.60 -2.26
CA ARG A 338 4.95 -1.31 -1.82
C ARG A 338 6.21 -0.78 -2.46
N ALA A 339 6.10 -0.19 -3.66
CA ALA A 339 7.20 0.46 -4.33
C ALA A 339 7.60 1.76 -3.63
N GLY A 340 8.89 2.08 -3.63
CA GLY A 340 9.43 3.36 -3.19
C GLY A 340 9.11 3.73 -1.73
N ARG A 341 9.09 2.78 -0.81
CA ARG A 341 8.86 3.07 0.63
C ARG A 341 9.99 3.86 1.25
N ASP A 342 11.20 3.76 0.70
CA ASP A 342 12.37 4.54 1.07
C ASP A 342 12.36 5.98 0.52
N GLY A 343 11.28 6.40 -0.16
CA GLY A 343 11.10 7.74 -0.73
C GLY A 343 11.71 7.92 -2.13
N ARG A 344 12.44 6.92 -2.66
CA ARG A 344 12.99 6.97 -4.02
C ARG A 344 11.91 6.82 -5.07
N ASN A 345 12.17 7.34 -6.28
CA ASN A 345 11.28 7.15 -7.40
C ASN A 345 11.12 5.67 -7.72
N ALA A 346 9.87 5.24 -7.94
CA ALA A 346 9.54 3.85 -8.22
C ALA A 346 8.39 3.74 -9.23
N ASP A 347 8.39 2.65 -9.99
CA ASP A 347 7.44 2.43 -11.08
C ASP A 347 6.29 1.52 -10.65
N CYS A 348 5.05 1.95 -10.92
CA CYS A 348 3.84 1.16 -10.73
C CYS A 348 3.17 0.95 -12.10
N ILE A 349 3.38 -0.23 -12.69
CA ILE A 349 2.98 -0.53 -14.06
C ILE A 349 1.86 -1.58 -14.05
N LEU A 350 0.76 -1.30 -14.74
CA LEU A 350 -0.34 -2.23 -14.88
C LEU A 350 -0.49 -2.66 -16.35
N LEU A 351 -0.44 -3.98 -16.58
CA LEU A 351 -0.66 -4.58 -17.89
C LEU A 351 -2.13 -5.01 -18.01
N TYR A 352 -2.96 -4.13 -18.52
CA TYR A 352 -4.40 -4.34 -18.65
C TYR A 352 -4.77 -5.19 -19.86
N SER A 353 -5.80 -6.01 -19.69
CA SER A 353 -6.48 -6.73 -20.77
C SER A 353 -7.95 -6.90 -20.40
N ALA A 354 -8.86 -6.80 -21.37
CA ALA A 354 -10.28 -7.05 -21.15
C ALA A 354 -10.59 -8.48 -20.63
N LYS A 355 -9.67 -9.42 -20.81
CA LYS A 355 -9.75 -10.76 -20.22
C LYS A 355 -9.67 -10.73 -18.71
N ASP A 356 -8.91 -9.80 -18.14
CA ASP A 356 -8.76 -9.67 -16.68
C ASP A 356 -10.10 -9.32 -16.01
N VAL A 357 -10.91 -8.48 -16.66
CA VAL A 357 -12.25 -8.12 -16.14
C VAL A 357 -13.12 -9.37 -16.01
N ARG A 358 -13.14 -10.22 -17.05
CA ARG A 358 -13.91 -11.48 -17.02
C ARG A 358 -13.41 -12.43 -15.94
N THR A 359 -12.08 -12.54 -15.79
CA THR A 359 -11.47 -13.38 -14.75
C THR A 359 -11.87 -12.88 -13.36
N ASN A 360 -11.82 -11.58 -13.11
CA ASN A 360 -12.22 -11.01 -11.82
C ASN A 360 -13.73 -11.16 -11.57
N GLN A 361 -14.59 -10.96 -12.58
CA GLN A 361 -16.03 -11.22 -12.48
C GLN A 361 -16.30 -12.68 -12.10
N PHE A 362 -15.61 -13.63 -12.76
CA PHE A 362 -15.73 -15.05 -12.44
C PHE A 362 -15.33 -15.33 -10.98
N LEU A 363 -14.21 -14.76 -10.51
CA LEU A 363 -13.75 -14.93 -9.13
C LEU A 363 -14.71 -14.32 -8.11
N ILE A 364 -15.33 -13.18 -8.40
CA ILE A 364 -16.34 -12.55 -7.53
C ILE A 364 -17.59 -13.43 -7.44
N ASN A 365 -18.08 -13.91 -8.58
CA ASN A 365 -19.32 -14.70 -8.62
C ASN A 365 -19.16 -16.11 -8.00
N ASN A 366 -17.92 -16.65 -8.00
CA ASN A 366 -17.59 -17.97 -7.45
C ASN A 366 -16.75 -17.89 -6.17
N SER A 367 -16.80 -16.77 -5.43
CA SER A 367 -16.17 -16.67 -4.13
C SER A 367 -16.82 -17.62 -3.13
N GLU A 368 -16.00 -18.27 -2.30
CA GLU A 368 -16.49 -19.14 -1.23
C GLU A 368 -17.43 -18.34 -0.30
N PRO A 369 -18.61 -18.89 0.05
CA PRO A 369 -19.53 -18.23 0.97
C PRO A 369 -18.85 -18.01 2.32
N ASN A 370 -19.02 -16.81 2.88
CA ASN A 370 -18.61 -16.57 4.26
C ASN A 370 -19.68 -17.14 5.20
N PRO A 371 -19.36 -18.15 6.05
CA PRO A 371 -20.34 -18.79 6.93
C PRO A 371 -20.95 -17.83 7.97
N ASP A 372 -20.32 -16.69 8.22
CA ASP A 372 -20.78 -15.67 9.18
C ASP A 372 -21.78 -14.68 8.56
N LEU A 373 -22.09 -14.78 7.26
CA LEU A 373 -22.99 -13.89 6.54
C LEU A 373 -24.23 -14.64 6.02
N THR A 374 -25.37 -13.97 6.04
CA THR A 374 -26.61 -14.44 5.38
C THR A 374 -26.47 -14.41 3.86
N GLU A 375 -27.35 -15.10 3.13
CA GLU A 375 -27.34 -15.10 1.66
C GLU A 375 -27.52 -13.68 1.08
N ASP A 376 -28.41 -12.87 1.68
CA ASP A 376 -28.64 -11.48 1.26
C ASP A 376 -27.41 -10.60 1.48
N GLU A 377 -26.74 -10.74 2.62
CA GLU A 377 -25.49 -10.03 2.91
C GLU A 377 -24.37 -10.44 1.96
N GLN A 378 -24.26 -11.72 1.62
CA GLN A 378 -23.28 -12.21 0.65
C GLN A 378 -23.54 -11.63 -0.75
N GLU A 379 -24.80 -11.57 -1.21
CA GLU A 379 -25.11 -10.98 -2.51
C GLU A 379 -24.84 -9.46 -2.52
N GLU A 380 -25.09 -8.77 -1.42
CA GLU A 380 -24.75 -7.35 -1.27
C GLU A 380 -23.21 -7.15 -1.34
N VAL A 381 -22.40 -8.03 -0.72
CA VAL A 381 -20.94 -8.03 -0.85
C VAL A 381 -20.52 -8.22 -2.31
N ARG A 382 -21.09 -9.21 -3.02
CA ARG A 382 -20.80 -9.44 -4.45
C ARG A 382 -21.19 -8.24 -5.32
N ARG A 383 -22.33 -7.62 -5.06
CA ARG A 383 -22.79 -6.43 -5.78
C ARG A 383 -21.77 -5.29 -5.64
N ARG A 384 -21.26 -5.08 -4.45
CA ARG A 384 -20.22 -4.06 -4.18
C ARG A 384 -18.90 -4.39 -4.83
N ASP A 385 -18.48 -5.64 -4.79
CA ASP A 385 -17.24 -6.07 -5.44
C ASP A 385 -17.32 -5.88 -6.97
N ARG A 386 -18.50 -6.08 -7.58
CA ARG A 386 -18.74 -5.75 -9.01
C ARG A 386 -18.61 -4.23 -9.27
N GLU A 387 -19.14 -3.39 -8.38
CA GLU A 387 -19.02 -1.93 -8.53
C GLU A 387 -17.56 -1.46 -8.36
N ARG A 388 -16.82 -2.02 -7.40
CA ARG A 388 -15.38 -1.76 -7.23
C ARG A 388 -14.58 -2.22 -8.45
N LEU A 389 -14.89 -3.39 -9.01
CA LEU A 389 -14.26 -3.88 -10.24
C LEU A 389 -14.51 -2.93 -11.42
N LYS A 390 -15.69 -2.34 -11.50
CA LYS A 390 -16.04 -1.34 -12.51
C LYS A 390 -15.18 -0.09 -12.37
N GLN A 391 -14.98 0.42 -11.15
CA GLN A 391 -14.08 1.56 -10.89
C GLN A 391 -12.64 1.23 -11.28
N MET A 392 -12.15 0.04 -10.95
CA MET A 392 -10.82 -0.42 -11.37
C MET A 392 -10.70 -0.54 -12.90
N THR A 393 -11.76 -0.95 -13.57
CA THR A 393 -11.81 -1.01 -15.04
C THR A 393 -11.74 0.40 -15.64
N PHE A 394 -12.45 1.37 -15.06
CA PHE A 394 -12.38 2.78 -15.49
C PHE A 394 -10.97 3.35 -15.29
N TYR A 395 -10.30 3.06 -14.17
CA TYR A 395 -8.91 3.43 -13.98
C TYR A 395 -8.00 2.89 -15.10
N CYS A 396 -8.22 1.65 -15.53
CA CYS A 396 -7.43 1.02 -16.60
C CYS A 396 -7.72 1.57 -18.01
N THR A 397 -8.86 2.21 -18.22
CA THR A 397 -9.30 2.68 -19.54
C THR A 397 -9.36 4.20 -19.63
N THR A 398 -9.23 4.92 -18.53
CA THR A 398 -9.31 6.38 -18.52
C THR A 398 -8.13 7.04 -19.24
N HIS A 399 -8.42 8.19 -19.85
CA HIS A 399 -7.41 9.09 -20.42
C HIS A 399 -7.09 10.27 -19.47
N LYS A 400 -7.77 10.37 -18.33
CA LYS A 400 -7.49 11.36 -17.28
C LYS A 400 -6.16 11.05 -16.59
N CYS A 401 -5.65 11.99 -15.82
CA CYS A 401 -4.48 11.78 -14.98
C CYS A 401 -4.71 10.59 -14.02
N LEU A 402 -3.87 9.56 -14.10
CA LEU A 402 -3.99 8.35 -13.28
C LEU A 402 -3.86 8.67 -11.79
N ARG A 403 -2.96 9.58 -11.43
CA ARG A 403 -2.79 10.02 -10.03
C ARG A 403 -4.04 10.74 -9.52
N LYS A 404 -4.61 11.67 -10.31
CA LYS A 404 -5.86 12.34 -9.96
C LYS A 404 -6.99 11.33 -9.72
N PHE A 405 -7.12 10.31 -10.59
CA PHE A 405 -8.13 9.27 -10.45
C PHE A 405 -8.01 8.53 -9.11
N ILE A 406 -6.78 8.15 -8.72
CA ILE A 406 -6.51 7.48 -7.43
C ILE A 406 -6.91 8.40 -6.27
N LEU A 407 -6.48 9.65 -6.29
CA LEU A 407 -6.75 10.61 -5.21
C LEU A 407 -8.25 10.88 -5.05
N GLU A 408 -8.96 11.12 -6.16
CA GLU A 408 -10.42 11.32 -6.16
C GLU A 408 -11.18 10.08 -5.66
N TYR A 409 -10.73 8.87 -6.00
CA TYR A 409 -11.32 7.63 -5.50
C TYR A 409 -11.28 7.54 -3.97
N PHE A 410 -10.20 7.98 -3.34
CA PHE A 410 -10.06 8.00 -1.89
C PHE A 410 -10.60 9.28 -1.22
N GLY A 411 -11.17 10.21 -2.01
CA GLY A 411 -11.78 11.44 -1.52
C GLY A 411 -10.81 12.61 -1.35
N ASP A 412 -9.60 12.50 -1.92
CA ASP A 412 -8.62 13.59 -1.98
C ASP A 412 -8.76 14.42 -3.25
N LYS A 413 -8.23 15.64 -3.20
CA LYS A 413 -8.12 16.49 -4.39
C LYS A 413 -6.80 16.21 -5.11
N GLY A 414 -6.87 15.86 -6.38
CA GLY A 414 -5.70 15.66 -7.22
C GLY A 414 -5.48 16.80 -8.22
N PRO A 415 -4.23 16.99 -8.70
CA PRO A 415 -3.95 17.95 -9.77
C PRO A 415 -4.57 17.47 -11.09
N GLU A 416 -5.01 18.39 -11.95
CA GLU A 416 -5.53 18.04 -13.29
C GLU A 416 -4.51 17.24 -14.11
N ARG A 417 -3.22 17.58 -13.97
CA ARG A 417 -2.08 16.88 -14.56
C ARG A 417 -0.98 16.76 -13.53
N CYS A 418 -0.50 15.54 -13.28
CA CYS A 418 0.57 15.30 -12.31
C CYS A 418 1.98 15.29 -12.93
N GLU A 419 2.08 15.29 -14.26
CA GLU A 419 3.33 15.20 -15.05
C GLU A 419 4.21 13.98 -14.73
N LYS A 420 3.71 13.06 -13.92
CA LYS A 420 4.37 11.82 -13.44
C LYS A 420 3.47 10.58 -13.59
N CYS A 421 2.68 10.48 -14.64
CA CYS A 421 1.96 9.26 -14.99
C CYS A 421 1.91 9.06 -16.51
N SER A 422 1.68 7.84 -16.97
CA SER A 422 1.67 7.54 -18.41
C SER A 422 0.71 8.42 -19.19
N ASN A 423 -0.47 8.72 -18.65
CA ASN A 423 -1.47 9.54 -19.33
C ASN A 423 -1.07 11.01 -19.42
N CYS A 424 -0.38 11.56 -18.43
CA CYS A 424 0.11 12.94 -18.48
C CYS A 424 1.31 13.12 -19.40
N LEU A 425 2.18 12.08 -19.51
CA LEU A 425 3.37 12.11 -20.36
C LEU A 425 3.10 11.70 -21.81
N SER A 426 1.99 11.01 -22.08
CA SER A 426 1.56 10.75 -23.45
C SER A 426 1.06 12.04 -24.08
N ASN A 427 1.40 12.23 -25.37
CA ASN A 427 0.89 13.35 -26.14
C ASN A 427 -0.59 13.10 -26.45
N HIS A 428 -1.46 13.62 -25.59
CA HIS A 428 -2.89 13.65 -25.84
C HIS A 428 -3.28 15.05 -26.32
N GLU A 429 -4.06 15.09 -27.36
CA GLU A 429 -4.71 16.33 -27.82
C GLU A 429 -6.13 16.37 -27.26
N ASN A 430 -6.50 17.54 -26.75
CA ASN A 430 -7.88 17.77 -26.29
C ASN A 430 -8.79 17.92 -27.50
N THR A 431 -9.28 16.81 -28.00
CA THR A 431 -10.07 16.72 -29.22
C THR A 431 -11.55 16.90 -28.91
N ASP A 432 -12.25 17.69 -29.70
CA ASP A 432 -13.71 17.76 -29.69
C ASP A 432 -14.28 16.44 -30.24
N ILE A 433 -15.03 15.73 -29.42
CA ILE A 433 -15.67 14.47 -29.76
C ILE A 433 -17.21 14.58 -29.81
N THR A 434 -17.75 15.80 -29.80
CA THR A 434 -19.20 16.02 -29.67
C THR A 434 -19.98 15.27 -30.76
N VAL A 435 -19.55 15.41 -32.02
CA VAL A 435 -20.21 14.74 -33.17
C VAL A 435 -20.04 13.22 -33.10
N ASP A 436 -18.86 12.73 -32.72
CA ASP A 436 -18.62 11.30 -32.54
C ASP A 436 -19.50 10.72 -31.41
N ALA A 437 -19.61 11.42 -30.29
CA ALA A 437 -20.48 11.07 -29.18
C ALA A 437 -21.96 11.06 -29.58
N GLN A 438 -22.42 12.07 -30.32
CA GLN A 438 -23.79 12.11 -30.85
C GLN A 438 -24.09 10.90 -31.76
N LYS A 439 -23.17 10.54 -32.68
CA LYS A 439 -23.31 9.36 -33.53
C LYS A 439 -23.40 8.07 -32.72
N ILE A 440 -22.54 7.91 -31.73
CA ILE A 440 -22.51 6.71 -30.84
C ILE A 440 -23.83 6.63 -30.04
N MET A 441 -24.23 7.70 -29.35
CA MET A 441 -25.43 7.71 -28.53
C MET A 441 -26.70 7.55 -29.38
N SER A 442 -26.74 8.14 -30.59
CA SER A 442 -27.83 7.90 -31.53
C SER A 442 -27.91 6.46 -32.01
N CYS A 443 -26.76 5.78 -32.22
CA CYS A 443 -26.72 4.36 -32.53
C CYS A 443 -27.28 3.52 -31.38
N VAL A 444 -26.89 3.81 -30.14
CA VAL A 444 -27.41 3.13 -28.94
C VAL A 444 -28.93 3.31 -28.84
N ALA A 445 -29.46 4.52 -29.04
CA ALA A 445 -30.90 4.79 -29.05
C ALA A 445 -31.64 4.00 -30.15
N ARG A 446 -31.16 4.07 -31.41
CA ARG A 446 -31.80 3.44 -32.57
C ARG A 446 -31.75 1.92 -32.55
N THR A 447 -30.74 1.34 -31.92
CA THR A 447 -30.65 -0.12 -31.69
C THR A 447 -31.46 -0.59 -30.48
N GLY A 448 -32.30 0.29 -29.89
CA GLY A 448 -33.22 -0.02 -28.80
C GLY A 448 -32.54 -0.24 -27.45
N GLN A 449 -31.29 0.22 -27.27
CA GLN A 449 -30.53 0.09 -26.02
C GLN A 449 -30.43 -1.37 -25.53
N ARG A 450 -30.23 -2.31 -26.46
CA ARG A 450 -30.23 -3.76 -26.20
C ARG A 450 -28.88 -4.43 -26.47
N TYR A 451 -27.90 -3.66 -26.93
CA TYR A 451 -26.64 -4.23 -27.39
C TYR A 451 -25.44 -3.68 -26.61
N GLY A 452 -24.42 -4.52 -26.50
CA GLY A 452 -23.16 -4.16 -25.85
C GLY A 452 -22.21 -3.40 -26.78
N LYS A 453 -21.12 -2.92 -26.20
CA LYS A 453 -20.08 -2.09 -26.84
C LYS A 453 -19.62 -2.63 -28.19
N LYS A 454 -19.33 -3.94 -28.28
CA LYS A 454 -18.81 -4.54 -29.52
C LYS A 454 -19.81 -4.40 -30.67
N VAL A 455 -21.08 -4.72 -30.42
CA VAL A 455 -22.13 -4.66 -31.44
C VAL A 455 -22.36 -3.22 -31.91
N ILE A 456 -22.36 -2.25 -31.00
CA ILE A 456 -22.46 -0.83 -31.35
C ILE A 456 -21.29 -0.37 -32.20
N CYS A 457 -20.05 -0.76 -31.86
CA CYS A 457 -18.86 -0.48 -32.69
C CYS A 457 -18.98 -1.12 -34.08
N ASP A 458 -19.43 -2.38 -34.16
CA ASP A 458 -19.59 -3.09 -35.42
C ASP A 458 -20.66 -2.45 -36.32
N VAL A 459 -21.80 -2.00 -35.74
CA VAL A 459 -22.85 -1.24 -36.47
C VAL A 459 -22.31 0.08 -37.02
N LEU A 460 -21.67 0.89 -36.17
CA LEU A 460 -21.12 2.20 -36.57
C LEU A 460 -20.06 2.08 -37.66
N ARG A 461 -19.29 1.00 -37.68
CA ARG A 461 -18.27 0.75 -38.68
C ARG A 461 -18.77 0.02 -39.93
N GLY A 462 -20.02 -0.37 -39.98
CA GLY A 462 -20.61 -1.10 -41.12
C GLY A 462 -20.05 -2.50 -41.29
N SER A 463 -19.86 -3.25 -40.19
CA SER A 463 -19.34 -4.61 -40.22
C SER A 463 -20.28 -5.58 -40.95
N LYS A 464 -19.73 -6.36 -41.89
CA LYS A 464 -20.48 -7.37 -42.68
C LYS A 464 -20.74 -8.68 -41.89
N ASN A 465 -20.75 -8.63 -40.56
CA ASN A 465 -21.01 -9.82 -39.72
C ASN A 465 -22.44 -10.34 -39.94
N GLU A 466 -22.61 -11.60 -40.27
CA GLU A 466 -23.90 -12.25 -40.55
C GLU A 466 -24.90 -12.07 -39.40
N ARG A 467 -24.45 -12.10 -38.15
CA ARG A 467 -25.30 -11.89 -36.97
C ARG A 467 -25.90 -10.48 -36.92
N LEU A 468 -25.18 -9.46 -37.39
CA LEU A 468 -25.70 -8.08 -37.47
C LEU A 468 -26.72 -7.94 -38.57
N ILE A 469 -26.46 -8.59 -39.72
CA ILE A 469 -27.34 -8.57 -40.88
C ILE A 469 -28.66 -9.29 -40.57
N SER A 470 -28.61 -10.48 -39.97
CA SER A 470 -29.77 -11.27 -39.58
C SER A 470 -30.60 -10.56 -38.48
N ALA A 471 -29.96 -9.82 -37.59
CA ALA A 471 -30.64 -8.99 -36.58
C ALA A 471 -31.23 -7.69 -37.15
N GLY A 472 -31.11 -7.43 -38.45
CA GLY A 472 -31.64 -6.23 -39.10
C GLY A 472 -30.89 -4.95 -38.75
N LEU A 473 -29.72 -5.02 -38.10
CA LEU A 473 -28.96 -3.85 -37.67
C LEU A 473 -28.28 -3.12 -38.80
N SER A 474 -28.07 -3.77 -39.95
CA SER A 474 -27.56 -3.18 -41.17
C SER A 474 -28.52 -2.17 -41.83
N ARG A 475 -29.81 -2.21 -41.43
CA ARG A 475 -30.84 -1.26 -41.92
C ARG A 475 -30.93 0.01 -41.09
N GLN A 476 -30.20 0.11 -39.99
CA GLN A 476 -30.19 1.30 -39.15
C GLN A 476 -29.52 2.46 -39.86
N SER A 477 -30.07 3.66 -39.72
CA SER A 477 -29.47 4.89 -40.33
C SER A 477 -28.08 5.21 -39.77
N THR A 478 -27.67 4.58 -38.68
CA THR A 478 -26.34 4.71 -38.05
C THR A 478 -25.37 3.63 -38.50
N TYR A 479 -25.78 2.74 -39.41
CA TYR A 479 -24.89 1.69 -39.93
C TYR A 479 -23.82 2.28 -40.87
N GLY A 480 -22.55 2.07 -40.57
CA GLY A 480 -21.42 2.51 -41.37
C GLY A 480 -21.08 4.01 -41.33
N ILE A 481 -21.79 4.80 -40.49
CA ILE A 481 -21.53 6.27 -40.45
C ILE A 481 -20.17 6.65 -39.82
N MET A 482 -19.44 5.67 -39.27
CA MET A 482 -18.09 5.83 -38.72
C MET A 482 -17.16 4.71 -39.26
N ALA A 483 -17.30 4.34 -40.53
CA ALA A 483 -16.52 3.27 -41.16
C ALA A 483 -15.00 3.51 -41.07
N ASP A 484 -14.57 4.75 -41.22
CA ASP A 484 -13.16 5.16 -41.20
C ASP A 484 -12.60 5.30 -39.78
N CYS A 485 -13.46 5.24 -38.75
CA CYS A 485 -13.01 5.37 -37.37
C CYS A 485 -12.41 4.03 -36.85
N PRO A 486 -11.18 4.05 -36.32
CA PRO A 486 -10.59 2.86 -35.72
C PRO A 486 -11.46 2.33 -34.55
N GLU A 487 -11.62 1.00 -34.47
CA GLU A 487 -12.42 0.37 -33.40
C GLU A 487 -11.94 0.79 -31.99
N LYS A 488 -10.62 0.94 -31.80
CA LYS A 488 -10.03 1.39 -30.53
C LYS A 488 -10.60 2.76 -30.16
N ARG A 489 -10.61 3.72 -31.10
CA ARG A 489 -11.12 5.08 -30.84
C ARG A 489 -12.62 5.08 -30.48
N LEU A 490 -13.42 4.26 -31.15
CA LEU A 490 -14.85 4.12 -30.80
C LEU A 490 -15.04 3.57 -29.39
N ARG A 491 -14.27 2.56 -29.03
CA ARG A 491 -14.29 1.97 -27.68
C ARG A 491 -13.89 2.99 -26.63
N ASP A 492 -12.82 3.74 -26.88
CA ASP A 492 -12.31 4.78 -25.97
C ASP A 492 -13.37 5.87 -25.74
N ILE A 493 -14.07 6.32 -26.80
CA ILE A 493 -15.16 7.30 -26.67
C ILE A 493 -16.35 6.71 -25.90
N ILE A 494 -16.75 5.46 -26.15
CA ILE A 494 -17.83 4.80 -25.40
C ILE A 494 -17.48 4.70 -23.91
N ASP A 495 -16.23 4.35 -23.59
CA ASP A 495 -15.76 4.27 -22.21
C ASP A 495 -15.79 5.65 -21.53
N HIS A 496 -15.34 6.68 -22.23
CA HIS A 496 -15.42 8.06 -21.77
C HIS A 496 -16.86 8.51 -21.50
N LEU A 497 -17.81 8.16 -22.38
CA LEU A 497 -19.23 8.47 -22.18
C LEU A 497 -19.83 7.73 -20.97
N CYS A 498 -19.43 6.48 -20.73
CA CYS A 498 -19.84 5.72 -19.57
C CYS A 498 -19.23 6.26 -18.27
N GLU A 499 -17.95 6.59 -18.28
CA GLU A 499 -17.21 7.14 -17.13
C GLU A 499 -17.79 8.48 -16.66
N ASN A 500 -18.19 9.34 -17.62
CA ASN A 500 -18.75 10.66 -17.32
C ASN A 500 -20.29 10.66 -17.15
N GLY A 501 -20.92 9.49 -17.14
CA GLY A 501 -22.35 9.34 -16.84
C GLY A 501 -23.31 9.75 -17.97
N TYR A 502 -22.85 9.82 -19.23
CA TYR A 502 -23.70 10.02 -20.40
C TYR A 502 -24.38 8.73 -20.86
N MET A 503 -23.73 7.59 -20.59
CA MET A 503 -24.27 6.25 -20.84
C MET A 503 -24.01 5.37 -19.63
N THR A 504 -24.72 4.26 -19.52
CA THR A 504 -24.51 3.21 -18.53
C THR A 504 -24.38 1.85 -19.22
N ALA A 505 -23.50 1.00 -18.72
CA ALA A 505 -23.41 -0.40 -19.10
C ALA A 505 -24.14 -1.24 -18.05
N GLN A 506 -25.24 -1.92 -18.43
CA GLN A 506 -26.08 -2.72 -17.54
C GLN A 506 -25.99 -4.21 -17.89
N GLY A 507 -25.94 -5.06 -16.89
CA GLY A 507 -25.80 -6.51 -17.01
C GLY A 507 -24.39 -6.99 -16.70
N ASP A 508 -24.28 -8.19 -16.09
CA ASP A 508 -23.03 -8.70 -15.55
C ASP A 508 -22.17 -9.43 -16.60
N GLU A 509 -22.77 -10.32 -17.36
CA GLU A 509 -22.03 -11.17 -18.30
C GLU A 509 -21.88 -10.53 -19.70
N TYR A 510 -22.94 -9.89 -20.18
CA TYR A 510 -22.98 -9.20 -21.49
C TYR A 510 -23.57 -7.79 -21.31
N PRO A 511 -22.79 -6.83 -20.80
CA PRO A 511 -23.29 -5.52 -20.48
C PRO A 511 -23.81 -4.81 -21.73
N ILE A 512 -25.09 -4.37 -21.66
CA ILE A 512 -25.75 -3.59 -22.70
C ILE A 512 -25.60 -2.11 -22.40
N LEU A 513 -25.46 -1.31 -23.46
CA LEU A 513 -25.33 0.14 -23.35
C LEU A 513 -26.70 0.80 -23.30
N LYS A 514 -26.94 1.66 -22.30
CA LYS A 514 -28.11 2.49 -22.17
C LYS A 514 -27.75 3.96 -22.05
N LEU A 515 -28.62 4.83 -22.55
CA LEU A 515 -28.48 6.27 -22.38
C LEU A 515 -28.85 6.69 -20.97
N ALA A 516 -28.07 7.58 -20.38
CA ALA A 516 -28.39 8.23 -19.12
C ALA A 516 -29.08 9.59 -19.39
N PRO A 517 -29.82 10.18 -18.43
CA PRO A 517 -30.49 11.48 -18.63
C PRO A 517 -29.56 12.60 -19.10
N LYS A 518 -28.29 12.58 -18.67
CA LYS A 518 -27.26 13.53 -19.05
C LYS A 518 -26.98 13.55 -20.57
N SER A 519 -27.19 12.44 -21.28
CA SER A 519 -26.95 12.32 -22.72
C SER A 519 -27.77 13.32 -23.54
N ARG A 520 -28.91 13.79 -23.01
CA ARG A 520 -29.84 14.71 -23.73
C ARG A 520 -29.14 16.01 -24.13
N GLY A 521 -28.34 16.60 -23.24
CA GLY A 521 -27.63 17.86 -23.51
C GLY A 521 -26.70 17.76 -24.72
N VAL A 522 -25.98 16.65 -24.84
CA VAL A 522 -25.10 16.42 -26.00
C VAL A 522 -25.86 16.09 -27.26
N LEU A 523 -26.90 15.24 -27.16
CA LEU A 523 -27.74 14.86 -28.32
C LEU A 523 -28.50 16.06 -28.93
N THR A 524 -28.87 17.05 -28.11
CA THR A 524 -29.54 18.29 -28.55
C THR A 524 -28.55 19.38 -28.94
N GLY A 525 -27.25 19.16 -28.84
CA GLY A 525 -26.22 20.18 -29.18
C GLY A 525 -26.06 21.31 -28.18
N GLN A 526 -26.64 21.15 -26.96
CA GLN A 526 -26.53 22.14 -25.90
C GLN A 526 -25.20 21.99 -25.10
N GLU A 527 -24.57 20.83 -25.20
CA GLU A 527 -23.33 20.53 -24.52
C GLU A 527 -22.29 20.00 -25.51
N THR A 528 -21.06 20.51 -25.42
CA THR A 528 -19.92 20.05 -26.21
C THR A 528 -19.07 19.14 -25.38
N LEU A 529 -18.57 18.05 -25.97
CA LEU A 529 -17.72 17.05 -25.30
C LEU A 529 -16.31 17.10 -25.86
N ARG A 530 -15.36 17.17 -24.95
CA ARG A 530 -13.93 17.08 -25.29
C ARG A 530 -13.30 15.88 -24.57
N MET A 531 -12.37 15.23 -25.24
CA MET A 531 -11.65 14.08 -24.71
C MET A 531 -10.17 14.17 -25.09
N MET A 532 -9.31 13.75 -24.18
CA MET A 532 -7.89 13.61 -24.47
C MET A 532 -7.67 12.35 -25.30
N LEU A 533 -7.32 12.49 -26.56
CA LEU A 533 -7.02 11.37 -27.45
C LEU A 533 -5.52 11.26 -27.73
N GLU A 534 -5.01 10.04 -27.73
CA GLU A 534 -3.60 9.73 -27.99
C GLU A 534 -3.24 10.03 -29.45
N ILE A 535 -2.24 10.87 -29.66
CA ILE A 535 -1.66 11.09 -30.99
C ILE A 535 -0.56 10.04 -31.19
N PRO A 536 -0.60 9.25 -32.29
CA PRO A 536 0.46 8.31 -32.58
C PRO A 536 1.79 9.01 -32.78
N GLN A 537 2.71 8.93 -31.85
CA GLN A 537 4.08 9.45 -32.00
C GLN A 537 5.15 8.40 -31.75
N LYS A 538 6.31 8.62 -32.38
CA LYS A 538 7.56 7.89 -32.11
C LYS A 538 7.99 8.11 -30.64
N LYS A 539 8.29 7.02 -29.96
CA LYS A 539 8.68 6.96 -28.55
C LYS A 539 9.69 8.05 -28.16
N LYS A 540 9.34 8.93 -27.23
CA LYS A 540 10.29 9.68 -26.41
C LYS A 540 10.54 8.94 -25.10
N ALA A 541 11.79 9.01 -24.65
CA ALA A 541 12.34 8.28 -23.52
C ALA A 541 11.63 8.59 -22.19
N ALA A 542 11.73 7.60 -21.27
CA ALA A 542 11.20 7.59 -19.92
C ALA A 542 11.53 8.85 -19.10
N ALA A 543 10.66 9.11 -18.10
CA ALA A 543 10.81 10.18 -17.12
C ALA A 543 12.19 10.15 -16.41
N ALA A 544 12.65 11.33 -16.04
CA ALA A 544 13.94 11.55 -15.40
C ALA A 544 14.10 10.63 -14.16
N LYS A 545 15.11 9.80 -14.17
CA LYS A 545 15.67 9.16 -12.98
C LYS A 545 16.16 10.25 -12.04
N ASP A 546 16.23 9.96 -10.74
CA ASP A 546 16.90 10.83 -9.76
C ASP A 546 18.25 11.27 -10.31
N ALA A 547 18.67 12.50 -10.00
CA ALA A 547 19.96 13.00 -10.46
C ALA A 547 21.04 11.95 -10.12
N PRO A 548 21.83 11.50 -11.09
CA PRO A 548 22.83 10.47 -10.85
C PRO A 548 23.83 10.96 -9.80
N LEU A 549 24.16 10.07 -8.85
CA LEU A 549 25.26 10.31 -7.93
C LEU A 549 26.57 10.47 -8.73
N PRO A 550 27.54 11.28 -8.24
CA PRO A 550 28.88 11.29 -8.82
C PRO A 550 29.47 9.88 -8.91
N PRO A 551 30.30 9.54 -9.93
CA PRO A 551 30.86 8.19 -10.10
C PRO A 551 31.64 7.66 -8.89
N ALA A 552 32.27 8.54 -8.12
CA ALA A 552 32.96 8.19 -6.87
C ALA A 552 31.96 7.76 -5.79
N ASP A 553 30.82 8.42 -5.70
CA ASP A 553 29.77 8.09 -4.72
C ASP A 553 28.98 6.82 -5.12
N GLU A 554 28.90 6.48 -6.41
CA GLU A 554 28.36 5.19 -6.87
C GLU A 554 29.21 4.00 -6.39
N LYS A 555 30.53 4.13 -6.41
CA LYS A 555 31.46 3.11 -5.90
C LYS A 555 31.34 2.95 -4.39
N LEU A 556 31.29 4.07 -3.66
CA LEU A 556 31.07 4.08 -2.22
C LEU A 556 29.71 3.43 -1.88
N LEU A 557 28.64 3.79 -2.59
CA LEU A 557 27.33 3.22 -2.38
C LEU A 557 27.32 1.69 -2.60
N ALA A 558 28.05 1.21 -3.61
CA ALA A 558 28.18 -0.23 -3.84
C ALA A 558 28.92 -0.92 -2.68
N ALA A 559 30.04 -0.36 -2.21
CA ALA A 559 30.78 -0.89 -1.06
C ALA A 559 29.95 -0.91 0.23
N LEU A 560 29.20 0.16 0.50
CA LEU A 560 28.29 0.23 1.66
C LEU A 560 27.16 -0.80 1.57
N LYS A 561 26.63 -1.07 0.36
CA LYS A 561 25.63 -2.12 0.14
C LYS A 561 26.19 -3.51 0.40
N ASP A 562 27.40 -3.79 -0.03
CA ASP A 562 28.08 -5.07 0.18
C ASP A 562 28.40 -5.28 1.66
N LEU A 563 28.90 -4.26 2.36
CA LEU A 563 29.10 -4.28 3.81
C LEU A 563 27.78 -4.57 4.53
N ARG A 564 26.73 -3.79 4.23
CA ARG A 564 25.39 -3.99 4.81
C ARG A 564 24.90 -5.43 4.62
N LYS A 565 25.05 -5.98 3.40
CA LYS A 565 24.65 -7.34 3.08
C LYS A 565 25.43 -8.37 3.92
N SER A 566 26.72 -8.20 4.10
CA SER A 566 27.55 -9.09 4.90
C SER A 566 27.17 -9.07 6.39
N LEU A 567 26.92 -7.88 6.95
CA LEU A 567 26.49 -7.71 8.34
C LEU A 567 25.09 -8.31 8.57
N ALA A 568 24.17 -8.09 7.65
CA ALA A 568 22.82 -8.64 7.69
C ALA A 568 22.83 -10.18 7.66
N MET A 569 23.67 -10.79 6.79
CA MET A 569 23.82 -12.25 6.72
C MET A 569 24.35 -12.85 8.03
N ARG A 570 25.38 -12.21 8.64
CA ARG A 570 25.95 -12.67 9.93
C ARG A 570 24.92 -12.68 11.06
N GLN A 571 23.96 -11.77 11.04
CA GLN A 571 22.92 -11.62 12.06
C GLN A 571 21.59 -12.28 11.69
N SER A 572 21.49 -12.89 10.51
CA SER A 572 20.26 -13.50 9.98
C SER A 572 19.07 -12.52 9.99
N ILE A 573 19.32 -11.26 9.59
CA ILE A 573 18.31 -10.20 9.45
C ILE A 573 18.30 -9.65 8.03
N PRO A 574 17.19 -9.07 7.55
CA PRO A 574 17.11 -8.39 6.26
C PRO A 574 18.07 -7.20 6.18
N ALA A 575 18.68 -6.97 5.02
CA ALA A 575 19.67 -5.91 4.82
C ALA A 575 19.10 -4.51 5.13
N TYR A 576 17.86 -4.23 4.76
CA TYR A 576 17.21 -2.94 5.02
C TYR A 576 16.91 -2.68 6.51
N VAL A 577 16.93 -3.71 7.36
CA VAL A 577 16.80 -3.56 8.82
C VAL A 577 18.08 -3.00 9.43
N VAL A 578 19.25 -3.30 8.87
CA VAL A 578 20.51 -2.65 9.23
C VAL A 578 20.42 -1.17 8.88
N PHE A 579 20.38 -0.85 7.60
CA PHE A 579 20.13 0.50 7.06
C PHE A 579 19.36 0.42 5.74
N THR A 580 18.48 1.39 5.49
CA THR A 580 17.77 1.52 4.21
C THR A 580 18.71 2.01 3.11
N ASP A 581 18.33 1.86 1.85
CA ASP A 581 19.10 2.42 0.74
C ASP A 581 19.15 3.96 0.81
N ALA A 582 18.08 4.60 1.29
CA ALA A 582 18.05 6.04 1.52
C ALA A 582 19.11 6.48 2.55
N THR A 583 19.25 5.74 3.65
CA THR A 583 20.29 5.96 4.66
C THR A 583 21.69 5.81 4.07
N LEU A 584 21.94 4.78 3.24
CA LEU A 584 23.25 4.61 2.59
C LEU A 584 23.57 5.74 1.59
N ILE A 585 22.57 6.23 0.87
CA ILE A 585 22.74 7.39 -0.03
C ILE A 585 23.08 8.65 0.78
N ASP A 586 22.43 8.82 1.93
CA ASP A 586 22.70 9.95 2.81
C ASP A 586 24.11 9.86 3.42
N MET A 587 24.60 8.65 3.76
CA MET A 587 26.01 8.40 4.12
C MET A 587 26.98 8.80 3.00
N CYS A 588 26.65 8.50 1.74
CA CYS A 588 27.47 8.92 0.60
C CYS A 588 27.52 10.44 0.43
N ARG A 589 26.44 11.15 0.77
CA ARG A 589 26.36 12.61 0.67
C ARG A 589 27.09 13.31 1.81
N LEU A 590 26.88 12.85 3.04
CA LEU A 590 27.42 13.47 4.25
C LEU A 590 28.87 13.05 4.50
N LYS A 591 29.26 11.83 4.12
CA LYS A 591 30.57 11.22 4.33
C LYS A 591 31.08 11.41 5.77
N PRO A 592 30.32 10.95 6.79
CA PRO A 592 30.66 11.15 8.19
C PRO A 592 32.03 10.53 8.51
N LYS A 593 32.80 11.21 9.35
CA LYS A 593 34.16 10.80 9.77
C LYS A 593 34.22 10.36 11.23
N THR A 594 33.23 10.77 12.04
CA THR A 594 33.16 10.44 13.46
C THR A 594 31.83 9.78 13.80
N GLN A 595 31.78 9.18 14.99
CA GLN A 595 30.55 8.55 15.50
C GLN A 595 29.43 9.59 15.69
N GLU A 596 29.78 10.80 16.09
CA GLU A 596 28.87 11.92 16.27
C GLU A 596 28.27 12.35 14.92
N GLU A 597 29.10 12.49 13.89
CA GLU A 597 28.63 12.80 12.53
C GLU A 597 27.80 11.66 11.94
N PHE A 598 28.11 10.41 12.33
CA PHE A 598 27.35 9.25 11.84
C PHE A 598 25.91 9.21 12.37
N ILE A 599 25.66 9.72 13.58
CA ILE A 599 24.31 9.84 14.16
C ILE A 599 23.48 10.90 13.43
N GLU A 600 24.11 11.88 12.77
CA GLU A 600 23.41 12.89 11.97
C GLU A 600 22.88 12.35 10.62
N VAL A 601 23.30 11.17 10.20
CA VAL A 601 22.77 10.52 9.00
C VAL A 601 21.33 10.08 9.23
N SER A 602 20.43 10.47 8.36
CA SER A 602 19.00 10.13 8.47
C SER A 602 18.78 8.60 8.53
N GLY A 603 18.04 8.14 9.54
CA GLY A 603 17.78 6.72 9.78
C GLY A 603 18.85 6.00 10.60
N VAL A 604 19.82 6.73 11.17
CA VAL A 604 20.84 6.22 12.10
C VAL A 604 20.45 6.63 13.52
N GLY A 605 19.83 5.73 14.25
CA GLY A 605 19.59 5.90 15.69
C GLY A 605 20.79 5.46 16.53
N GLN A 606 20.80 5.84 17.81
CA GLN A 606 21.93 5.61 18.72
C GLN A 606 22.34 4.14 18.83
N ALA A 607 21.40 3.21 18.97
CA ALA A 607 21.69 1.77 19.05
C ALA A 607 22.34 1.22 17.75
N LYS A 608 21.91 1.69 16.59
CA LYS A 608 22.49 1.30 15.30
C LYS A 608 23.87 1.92 15.07
N SER A 609 24.07 3.17 15.51
CA SER A 609 25.38 3.81 15.48
C SER A 609 26.39 3.05 16.32
N GLN A 610 26.07 2.70 17.55
CA GLN A 610 26.95 1.90 18.43
C GLN A 610 27.26 0.50 17.87
N ARG A 611 26.28 -0.14 17.19
CA ARG A 611 26.41 -1.51 16.68
C ARG A 611 27.15 -1.60 15.36
N TYR A 612 26.95 -0.64 14.46
CA TYR A 612 27.39 -0.70 13.08
C TYR A 612 28.32 0.44 12.67
N GLY A 613 28.37 1.55 13.43
CA GLY A 613 29.04 2.79 13.05
C GLY A 613 30.50 2.58 12.66
N GLU A 614 31.29 1.86 13.46
CA GLU A 614 32.71 1.61 13.17
C GLU A 614 32.93 0.96 11.81
N PHE A 615 32.08 -0.02 11.44
CA PHE A 615 32.23 -0.72 10.15
C PHE A 615 31.92 0.19 8.95
N PHE A 616 30.88 1.01 9.06
CA PHE A 616 30.50 1.92 7.97
C PHE A 616 31.45 3.11 7.86
N LEU A 617 31.89 3.68 8.97
CA LEU A 617 32.88 4.75 8.99
C LEU A 617 34.22 4.30 8.37
N ALA A 618 34.67 3.06 8.65
CA ALA A 618 35.87 2.52 8.03
C ALA A 618 35.76 2.48 6.50
N VAL A 619 34.63 1.98 5.95
CA VAL A 619 34.44 1.97 4.50
C VAL A 619 34.31 3.38 3.92
N ILE A 620 33.65 4.32 4.60
CA ILE A 620 33.51 5.70 4.14
C ILE A 620 34.90 6.37 4.08
N ALA A 621 35.75 6.11 5.07
CA ALA A 621 37.12 6.65 5.12
C ALA A 621 37.99 6.21 3.91
N GLU A 622 37.88 4.94 3.45
CA GLU A 622 38.57 4.41 2.27
C GLU A 622 38.21 5.15 0.97
N PHE A 623 37.05 5.78 0.90
CA PHE A 623 36.55 6.52 -0.28
C PHE A 623 36.57 8.04 -0.09
N SER A 624 37.11 8.53 1.03
CA SER A 624 37.19 9.96 1.35
C SER A 624 38.57 10.57 1.09
N GLU A 625 39.53 9.74 0.65
CA GLU A 625 40.81 10.14 0.11
C GLU A 625 40.67 10.43 -1.40
#